data_0e85bcbcde14b9d012502849ff45b52c
#
_entry.id   0e85bcbcde14b9d012502849ff45b52c
#
_cell.length_a   1.000
_cell.length_b   1.000
_cell.length_c   1.000
_cell.angle_alpha   90.00
_cell.angle_beta   90.00
_cell.angle_gamma   90.00
#
_symmetry.space_group_name_H-M   'P 1'
#
loop_
_entity.id
_entity.type
_entity.pdbx_description
1 polymer ?
#
loop_
_entity_poly.entity_id
_entity_poly.type
_entity_poly.pdbx_seq_one_letter_code
_entity_poly.pdbx_strand_id
1 'polypeptide(L)'
;MKTHYRVVVIGGGIVGTSILYHLTRKGWTDIALIERAELTAGSTWHAAAGFHALNADPNVSALQTYTINLYREIEKESGQSVGMHMPGGYSIATSPQRWEWLQAESAIYETLGIGARLVTPEEIVAECPIVAPEGLLGGLYDPHEGAVDPHG
;
A
#
# COMPACT_ATOMS: atom_id res chain seq x y z
N MET A 1 12.52 -11.09 34.11
CA MET A 1 12.43 -10.96 32.65
C MET A 1 13.00 -12.24 32.04
N LYS A 2 12.40 -12.84 31.02
CA LYS A 2 12.93 -14.04 30.35
C LYS A 2 14.23 -13.66 29.64
N THR A 3 15.26 -14.50 29.70
CA THR A 3 16.61 -14.22 29.19
C THR A 3 16.88 -14.86 27.83
N HIS A 4 16.01 -15.77 27.39
CA HIS A 4 16.16 -16.49 26.13
C HIS A 4 14.82 -16.57 25.41
N TYR A 5 14.82 -16.36 24.11
CA TYR A 5 13.68 -16.48 23.21
C TYR A 5 14.10 -17.26 21.96
N ARG A 6 13.15 -17.98 21.37
CA ARG A 6 13.40 -18.71 20.12
C ARG A 6 13.65 -17.75 18.95
N VAL A 7 12.93 -16.63 18.92
CA VAL A 7 13.15 -15.52 17.95
C VAL A 7 13.09 -14.19 18.67
N VAL A 8 14.00 -13.32 18.33
CA VAL A 8 13.98 -11.90 18.73
C VAL A 8 13.95 -11.04 17.48
N VAL A 9 12.94 -10.18 17.37
CA VAL A 9 12.82 -9.16 16.33
C VAL A 9 13.40 -7.87 16.89
N ILE A 10 14.34 -7.25 16.17
CA ILE A 10 14.97 -5.99 16.57
C ILE A 10 14.42 -4.87 15.69
N GLY A 11 13.78 -3.89 16.32
CA GLY A 11 13.13 -2.74 15.69
C GLY A 11 11.63 -2.84 15.69
N GLY A 12 10.96 -1.81 16.24
CA GLY A 12 9.51 -1.69 16.40
C GLY A 12 8.85 -0.83 15.32
N GLY A 13 9.45 -0.71 14.15
CA GLY A 13 8.80 -0.12 12.98
C GLY A 13 7.87 -1.10 12.28
N ILE A 14 7.22 -0.68 11.18
CA ILE A 14 6.22 -1.48 10.44
C ILE A 14 6.75 -2.87 10.05
N VAL A 15 8.01 -2.98 9.66
CA VAL A 15 8.61 -4.27 9.26
C VAL A 15 8.73 -5.21 10.46
N GLY A 16 9.26 -4.73 11.59
CA GLY A 16 9.43 -5.57 12.79
C GLY A 16 8.12 -5.98 13.41
N THR A 17 7.15 -5.07 13.51
CA THR A 17 5.81 -5.37 14.02
C THR A 17 5.07 -6.35 13.09
N SER A 18 5.19 -6.19 11.78
CA SER A 18 4.65 -7.13 10.80
C SER A 18 5.25 -8.53 10.94
N ILE A 19 6.57 -8.64 11.10
CA ILE A 19 7.23 -9.94 11.34
C ILE A 19 6.69 -10.59 12.62
N LEU A 20 6.61 -9.83 13.71
CA LEU A 20 6.08 -10.32 14.98
C LEU A 20 4.63 -10.81 14.84
N TYR A 21 3.78 -10.00 14.22
CA TYR A 21 2.38 -10.34 13.94
C TYR A 21 2.26 -11.64 13.16
N HIS A 22 2.99 -11.80 12.06
CA HIS A 22 2.91 -13.00 11.22
C HIS A 22 3.48 -14.25 11.92
N LEU A 23 4.49 -14.10 12.77
CA LEU A 23 4.97 -15.20 13.61
C LEU A 23 3.91 -15.65 14.61
N THR A 24 3.21 -14.71 15.26
CA THR A 24 2.09 -15.07 16.16
C THR A 24 0.96 -15.76 15.43
N ARG A 25 0.57 -15.27 14.26
CA ARG A 25 -0.45 -15.91 13.39
C ARG A 25 -0.05 -17.34 12.97
N LYS A 26 1.24 -17.64 12.93
CA LYS A 26 1.79 -18.99 12.67
C LYS A 26 1.95 -19.83 13.95
N GLY A 27 1.44 -19.37 15.10
CA GLY A 27 1.47 -20.09 16.36
C GLY A 27 2.79 -20.01 17.13
N TRP A 28 3.70 -19.10 16.77
CA TRP A 28 4.93 -18.90 17.52
C TRP A 28 4.65 -18.07 18.78
N THR A 29 4.96 -18.61 19.94
CA THR A 29 4.70 -17.96 21.25
C THR A 29 5.98 -17.59 21.99
N ASP A 30 7.11 -18.19 21.63
CA ASP A 30 8.42 -17.93 22.24
C ASP A 30 9.20 -16.90 21.42
N ILE A 31 8.65 -15.71 21.30
CA ILE A 31 9.16 -14.62 20.49
C ILE A 31 9.16 -13.33 21.31
N ALA A 32 10.04 -12.40 20.95
CA ALA A 32 10.09 -11.07 21.53
C ALA A 32 10.40 -10.03 20.45
N LEU A 33 9.93 -8.79 20.66
CA LEU A 33 10.34 -7.61 19.91
C LEU A 33 11.10 -6.69 20.85
N ILE A 34 12.23 -6.15 20.38
CA ILE A 34 13.03 -5.17 21.09
C ILE A 34 13.06 -3.88 20.28
N GLU A 35 12.60 -2.81 20.90
CA GLU A 35 12.68 -1.45 20.36
C GLU A 35 13.43 -0.55 21.36
N ARG A 36 14.26 0.34 20.87
CA ARG A 36 15.08 1.23 21.71
C ARG A 36 14.33 2.50 22.16
N ALA A 37 13.24 2.83 21.46
CA ALA A 37 12.42 4.01 21.71
C ALA A 37 10.94 3.59 21.74
N GLU A 38 10.06 4.43 21.22
CA GLU A 38 8.65 4.10 21.01
C GLU A 38 8.47 3.34 19.70
N LEU A 39 7.38 2.56 19.61
CA LEU A 39 7.02 1.92 18.35
C LEU A 39 6.82 2.98 17.26
N THR A 40 7.18 2.67 16.04
CA THR A 40 7.11 3.54 14.86
C THR A 40 8.05 4.75 14.86
N ALA A 41 8.77 5.07 15.92
CA ALA A 41 9.60 6.28 16.06
C ALA A 41 10.70 6.48 14.99
N GLY A 42 11.01 5.43 14.22
CA GLY A 42 11.99 5.48 13.13
C GLY A 42 11.38 5.90 11.79
N SER A 43 11.82 5.25 10.71
CA SER A 43 11.39 5.55 9.33
C SER A 43 9.87 5.39 9.11
N THR A 44 9.19 4.55 9.89
CA THR A 44 7.75 4.33 9.76
C THR A 44 6.96 5.62 9.99
N TRP A 45 7.21 6.32 11.05
CA TRP A 45 6.60 7.62 11.37
C TRP A 45 6.84 8.70 10.30
N HIS A 46 7.99 8.63 9.60
CA HIS A 46 8.36 9.62 8.58
C HIS A 46 7.87 9.25 7.18
N ALA A 47 7.14 8.14 7.02
CA ALA A 47 6.63 7.72 5.72
C ALA A 47 5.47 8.63 5.27
N ALA A 48 5.36 8.86 3.96
CA ALA A 48 4.18 9.49 3.38
C ALA A 48 2.94 8.60 3.45
N ALA A 49 3.15 7.31 3.72
CA ALA A 49 2.14 6.28 3.95
C ALA A 49 1.13 6.08 2.82
N GLY A 50 1.44 6.54 1.63
CA GLY A 50 0.69 6.20 0.42
C GLY A 50 0.91 4.74 0.03
N PHE A 51 -0.13 4.10 -0.47
CA PHE A 51 -0.07 2.73 -0.97
C PHE A 51 -0.86 2.58 -2.27
N HIS A 52 -0.50 1.58 -3.05
CA HIS A 52 -1.17 1.20 -4.30
C HIS A 52 -0.99 -0.31 -4.54
N ALA A 53 -1.83 -0.90 -5.39
CA ALA A 53 -1.69 -2.30 -5.79
C ALA A 53 -1.03 -2.47 -7.16
N LEU A 54 -0.91 -1.40 -7.93
CA LEU A 54 -0.35 -1.42 -9.28
C LEU A 54 1.16 -1.62 -9.23
N ASN A 55 1.63 -2.77 -9.72
CA ASN A 55 3.04 -3.05 -9.92
C ASN A 55 3.21 -4.03 -11.07
N ALA A 56 4.18 -3.77 -11.96
CA ALA A 56 4.47 -4.65 -13.10
C ALA A 56 5.03 -6.01 -12.68
N ASP A 57 5.63 -6.13 -11.47
CA ASP A 57 6.01 -7.41 -10.91
C ASP A 57 4.81 -8.05 -10.17
N PRO A 58 4.34 -9.23 -10.60
CA PRO A 58 3.18 -9.90 -10.00
C PRO A 58 3.34 -10.22 -8.52
N ASN A 59 4.57 -10.53 -8.07
CA ASN A 59 4.82 -10.87 -6.66
C ASN A 59 4.74 -9.62 -5.79
N VAL A 60 5.25 -8.49 -6.28
CA VAL A 60 5.15 -7.20 -5.58
C VAL A 60 3.70 -6.75 -5.53
N SER A 61 2.96 -6.83 -6.63
CA SER A 61 1.52 -6.52 -6.68
C SER A 61 0.72 -7.40 -5.70
N ALA A 62 1.00 -8.70 -5.66
CA ALA A 62 0.36 -9.62 -4.71
C ALA A 62 0.66 -9.25 -3.24
N LEU A 63 1.91 -8.87 -2.94
CA LEU A 63 2.30 -8.42 -1.60
C LEU A 63 1.61 -7.11 -1.20
N GLN A 64 1.52 -6.16 -2.12
CA GLN A 64 0.82 -4.89 -1.90
C GLN A 64 -0.68 -5.12 -1.65
N THR A 65 -1.32 -5.91 -2.49
CA THR A 65 -2.75 -6.29 -2.33
C THR A 65 -2.98 -7.00 -1.00
N TYR A 66 -2.12 -7.94 -0.63
CA TYR A 66 -2.17 -8.60 0.67
C TYR A 66 -2.08 -7.60 1.82
N THR A 67 -1.15 -6.66 1.76
CA THR A 67 -0.95 -5.64 2.80
C THR A 67 -2.18 -4.73 2.96
N ILE A 68 -2.77 -4.27 1.85
CA ILE A 68 -3.99 -3.45 1.86
C ILE A 68 -5.15 -4.19 2.53
N ASN A 69 -5.32 -5.46 2.22
CA ASN A 69 -6.36 -6.28 2.83
C ASN A 69 -6.08 -6.55 4.31
N LEU A 70 -4.82 -6.78 4.67
CA LEU A 70 -4.39 -6.99 6.05
C LEU A 70 -4.70 -5.76 6.93
N TYR A 71 -4.51 -4.55 6.46
CA TYR A 71 -4.88 -3.34 7.22
C TYR A 71 -6.38 -3.33 7.56
N ARG A 72 -7.24 -3.69 6.62
CA ARG A 72 -8.69 -3.82 6.87
C ARG A 72 -9.02 -4.89 7.91
N GLU A 73 -8.31 -6.02 7.86
CA GLU A 73 -8.46 -7.10 8.84
C GLU A 73 -8.02 -6.64 10.22
N ILE A 74 -6.88 -5.96 10.33
CA ILE A 74 -6.35 -5.43 11.59
C ILE A 74 -7.33 -4.42 12.21
N GLU A 75 -7.86 -3.47 11.43
CA GLU A 75 -8.89 -2.53 11.92
C GLU A 75 -10.11 -3.29 12.49
N LYS A 76 -10.57 -4.30 11.76
CA LYS A 76 -11.73 -5.09 12.19
C LYS A 76 -11.45 -5.94 13.44
N GLU A 77 -10.27 -6.54 13.54
CA GLU A 77 -9.87 -7.41 14.66
C GLU A 77 -9.57 -6.60 15.93
N SER A 78 -8.87 -5.47 15.79
CA SER A 78 -8.43 -4.65 16.93
C SER A 78 -9.47 -3.63 17.39
N GLY A 79 -10.34 -3.20 16.49
CA GLY A 79 -11.22 -2.03 16.70
C GLY A 79 -10.47 -0.69 16.66
N GLN A 80 -9.18 -0.69 16.35
CA GLN A 80 -8.36 0.50 16.20
C GLN A 80 -8.23 0.86 14.72
N SER A 81 -8.48 2.11 14.35
CA SER A 81 -8.28 2.58 12.98
C SER A 81 -6.79 2.75 12.67
N VAL A 82 -6.39 2.30 11.49
CA VAL A 82 -5.08 2.61 10.90
C VAL A 82 -5.16 3.87 10.02
N GLY A 83 -6.26 4.62 10.09
CA GLY A 83 -6.47 5.82 9.30
C GLY A 83 -6.52 5.58 7.79
N MET A 84 -7.05 4.41 7.37
CA MET A 84 -7.11 4.04 5.96
C MET A 84 -8.09 4.93 5.20
N HIS A 85 -7.58 5.60 4.17
CA HIS A 85 -8.35 6.41 3.23
C HIS A 85 -8.02 5.96 1.80
N MET A 86 -9.04 5.54 1.05
CA MET A 86 -8.89 4.95 -0.28
C MET A 86 -9.73 5.69 -1.32
N PRO A 87 -9.31 6.87 -1.75
CA PRO A 87 -10.01 7.62 -2.80
C PRO A 87 -9.79 7.02 -4.20
N GLY A 88 -8.86 6.08 -4.34
CA GLY A 88 -8.27 5.70 -5.62
C GLY A 88 -7.20 6.69 -6.07
N GLY A 89 -6.56 6.39 -7.19
CA GLY A 89 -5.50 7.23 -7.72
C GLY A 89 -5.34 7.13 -9.24
N TYR A 90 -4.63 8.09 -9.81
CA TYR A 90 -4.42 8.17 -11.25
C TYR A 90 -2.95 8.23 -11.60
N SER A 91 -2.49 7.28 -12.42
CA SER A 91 -1.25 7.44 -13.18
C SER A 91 -1.57 8.15 -14.48
N ILE A 92 -1.12 9.39 -14.66
CA ILE A 92 -1.46 10.21 -15.82
C ILE A 92 -0.39 10.14 -16.91
N ALA A 93 -0.80 10.36 -18.18
CA ALA A 93 0.06 10.43 -19.34
C ALA A 93 -0.06 11.79 -20.03
N THR A 94 1.08 12.47 -20.16
CA THR A 94 1.23 13.75 -20.89
C THR A 94 2.14 13.62 -22.11
N SER A 95 2.57 12.39 -22.44
CA SER A 95 3.32 12.08 -23.65
C SER A 95 2.81 10.79 -24.30
N PRO A 96 2.92 10.65 -25.65
CA PRO A 96 2.51 9.43 -26.33
C PRO A 96 3.17 8.17 -25.77
N GLN A 97 4.48 8.22 -25.47
CA GLN A 97 5.24 7.09 -24.91
C GLN A 97 4.70 6.66 -23.54
N ARG A 98 4.36 7.64 -22.69
CA ARG A 98 3.76 7.34 -21.38
C ARG A 98 2.37 6.73 -21.53
N TRP A 99 1.59 7.22 -22.50
CA TRP A 99 0.27 6.68 -22.78
C TRP A 99 0.33 5.24 -23.29
N GLU A 100 1.19 4.94 -24.26
CA GLU A 100 1.41 3.57 -24.73
C GLU A 100 1.85 2.63 -23.59
N TRP A 101 2.71 3.12 -22.70
CA TRP A 101 3.15 2.37 -21.54
C TRP A 101 1.98 2.05 -20.57
N LEU A 102 1.13 3.03 -20.26
CA LEU A 102 -0.04 2.82 -19.42
C LEU A 102 -1.06 1.84 -20.02
N GLN A 103 -1.23 1.88 -21.34
CA GLN A 103 -2.08 0.91 -22.05
C GLN A 103 -1.53 -0.52 -21.94
N ALA A 104 -0.22 -0.69 -22.07
CA ALA A 104 0.42 -2.00 -21.91
C ALA A 104 0.30 -2.50 -20.45
N GLU A 105 0.53 -1.63 -19.47
CA GLU A 105 0.35 -1.98 -18.06
C GLU A 105 -1.09 -2.35 -17.72
N SER A 106 -2.07 -1.63 -18.27
CA SER A 106 -3.49 -1.93 -18.05
C SER A 106 -3.83 -3.38 -18.40
N ALA A 107 -3.27 -3.91 -19.51
CA ALA A 107 -3.48 -5.30 -19.90
C ALA A 107 -2.88 -6.29 -18.89
N ILE A 108 -1.74 -5.95 -18.26
CA ILE A 108 -1.15 -6.77 -17.19
C ILE A 108 -2.06 -6.77 -15.96
N TYR A 109 -2.54 -5.60 -15.55
CA TYR A 109 -3.38 -5.46 -14.37
C TYR A 109 -4.76 -6.11 -14.52
N GLU A 110 -5.31 -6.14 -15.74
CA GLU A 110 -6.50 -6.92 -16.07
C GLU A 110 -6.26 -8.43 -15.82
N THR A 111 -5.10 -8.94 -16.27
CA THR A 111 -4.71 -10.34 -16.04
C THR A 111 -4.54 -10.65 -14.55
N LEU A 112 -4.09 -9.69 -13.75
CA LEU A 112 -3.92 -9.83 -12.30
C LEU A 112 -5.23 -9.61 -11.52
N GLY A 113 -6.32 -9.19 -12.16
CA GLY A 113 -7.62 -8.97 -11.52
C GLY A 113 -7.64 -7.77 -10.57
N ILE A 114 -6.77 -6.77 -10.76
CA ILE A 114 -6.63 -5.61 -9.86
C ILE A 114 -7.78 -4.63 -10.02
N GLY A 115 -8.48 -4.63 -11.15
CA GLY A 115 -9.60 -3.72 -11.43
C GLY A 115 -9.16 -2.32 -11.86
N ALA A 116 -7.90 -2.14 -12.23
CA ALA A 116 -7.40 -0.91 -12.83
C ALA A 116 -8.04 -0.71 -14.22
N ARG A 117 -8.30 0.55 -14.59
CA ARG A 117 -8.90 0.87 -15.88
C ARG A 117 -8.28 2.11 -16.52
N LEU A 118 -8.21 2.12 -17.84
CA LEU A 118 -7.86 3.33 -18.59
C LEU A 118 -8.98 4.36 -18.45
N VAL A 119 -8.59 5.63 -18.36
CA VAL A 119 -9.50 6.77 -18.18
C VAL A 119 -9.14 7.89 -19.13
N THR A 120 -10.16 8.65 -19.55
CA THR A 120 -9.98 9.83 -20.40
C THR A 120 -9.58 11.05 -19.58
N PRO A 121 -9.03 12.10 -20.23
CA PRO A 121 -8.77 13.39 -19.57
C PRO A 121 -10.01 13.99 -18.90
N GLU A 122 -11.18 13.87 -19.55
CA GLU A 122 -12.45 14.40 -19.05
C GLU A 122 -12.89 13.69 -17.76
N GLU A 123 -12.74 12.36 -17.69
CA GLU A 123 -13.02 11.57 -16.49
C GLU A 123 -12.10 11.98 -15.33
N ILE A 124 -10.80 12.14 -15.61
CA ILE A 124 -9.80 12.55 -14.60
C ILE A 124 -10.16 13.92 -14.02
N VAL A 125 -10.41 14.91 -14.87
CA VAL A 125 -10.72 16.28 -14.44
C VAL A 125 -12.06 16.36 -13.70
N ALA A 126 -13.05 15.53 -14.07
CA ALA A 126 -14.33 15.48 -13.38
C ALA A 126 -14.20 15.00 -11.94
N GLU A 127 -13.30 14.04 -11.68
CA GLU A 127 -13.07 13.46 -10.35
C GLU A 127 -11.98 14.20 -9.56
N CYS A 128 -11.00 14.78 -10.27
CA CYS A 128 -9.86 15.50 -9.69
C CYS A 128 -9.71 16.90 -10.33
N PRO A 129 -10.54 17.88 -9.93
CA PRO A 129 -10.59 19.21 -10.58
C PRO A 129 -9.31 20.05 -10.49
N ILE A 130 -8.33 19.63 -9.69
CA ILE A 130 -7.02 20.29 -9.59
C ILE A 130 -6.08 19.91 -10.74
N VAL A 131 -6.42 18.89 -11.53
CA VAL A 131 -5.63 18.46 -12.69
C VAL A 131 -5.96 19.35 -13.88
N ALA A 132 -4.94 19.98 -14.46
CA ALA A 132 -5.08 20.74 -15.70
C ALA A 132 -5.24 19.77 -16.89
N PRO A 133 -6.26 19.97 -17.76
CA PRO A 133 -6.50 19.07 -18.90
C PRO A 133 -5.51 19.25 -20.05
N GLU A 134 -4.80 20.38 -20.11
CA GLU A 134 -3.93 20.73 -21.24
C GLU A 134 -2.76 19.74 -21.35
N GLY A 135 -2.67 19.07 -22.49
CA GLY A 135 -1.63 18.09 -22.77
C GLY A 135 -1.83 16.72 -22.11
N LEU A 136 -2.93 16.53 -21.40
CA LEU A 136 -3.29 15.22 -20.84
C LEU A 136 -3.83 14.31 -21.94
N LEU A 137 -3.25 13.12 -22.09
CA LEU A 137 -3.68 12.13 -23.09
C LEU A 137 -4.62 11.08 -22.51
N GLY A 138 -4.59 10.89 -21.20
CA GLY A 138 -5.38 9.92 -20.46
C GLY A 138 -4.65 9.46 -19.20
N GLY A 139 -5.16 8.43 -18.57
CA GLY A 139 -4.56 7.87 -17.37
C GLY A 139 -4.97 6.43 -17.12
N LEU A 140 -4.38 5.85 -16.09
CA LEU A 140 -4.74 4.56 -15.52
C LEU A 140 -5.23 4.80 -14.09
N TYR A 141 -6.46 4.44 -13.81
CA TYR A 141 -7.06 4.53 -12.48
C TYR A 141 -6.79 3.27 -11.68
N ASP A 142 -6.31 3.43 -10.45
CA ASP A 142 -6.18 2.37 -9.45
C ASP A 142 -7.25 2.55 -8.35
N PRO A 143 -8.24 1.66 -8.23
CA PRO A 143 -9.24 1.72 -7.16
C PRO A 143 -8.67 1.36 -5.78
N HIS A 144 -7.46 0.82 -5.71
CA HIS A 144 -6.80 0.38 -4.48
C HIS A 144 -5.73 1.37 -4.00
N GLU A 145 -5.56 2.50 -4.66
CA GLU A 145 -4.65 3.54 -4.21
C GLU A 145 -5.25 4.33 -3.05
N GLY A 146 -4.40 4.64 -2.07
CA GLY A 146 -4.82 5.35 -0.87
C GLY A 146 -3.67 5.66 0.06
N ALA A 147 -4.02 6.00 1.29
CA ALA A 147 -3.06 6.27 2.36
C ALA A 147 -3.55 5.68 3.69
N VAL A 148 -2.61 5.45 4.59
CA VAL A 148 -2.85 5.12 6.00
C VAL A 148 -2.19 6.17 6.90
N ASP A 149 -2.54 6.19 8.17
CA ASP A 149 -1.78 6.95 9.16
C ASP A 149 -0.52 6.15 9.53
N PRO A 150 0.69 6.67 9.28
CA PRO A 150 1.92 5.94 9.60
C PRO A 150 2.17 5.83 11.10
N HIS A 151 1.37 6.51 11.93
CA HIS A 151 1.44 6.48 13.38
C HIS A 151 0.33 5.63 14.02
N GLY A 152 -0.72 5.33 13.26
CA GLY A 152 -1.89 4.54 13.70
C GLY A 152 -1.68 3.05 13.87
#